data_64fcf6bc5a671a1fdd011e3b1e83c4ef
#
_entry.id   64fcf6bc5a671a1fdd011e3b1e83c4ef
#
_cell.length_a   1.000
_cell.length_b   1.000
_cell.length_c   1.000
_cell.angle_alpha   90.00
_cell.angle_beta   90.00
_cell.angle_gamma   90.00
#
_symmetry.space_group_name_H-M   'P 1'
#
loop_
_entity.id
_entity.type
_entity.pdbx_description
1 polymer ?
#
loop_
_entity_poly.entity_id
_entity_poly.type
_entity_poly.pdbx_seq_one_letter_code
_entity_poly.pdbx_strand_id
1 'polypeptide(L)'
;MKKICFIAQFPPPMHGLSKAVETLYNSNLNSEIDPHGKFKFEKVDITNNRNFIKNLLKISRSKADLFYFTISQTKGGNLRDLVIFKLLELQHKKCLIHLHGGYYRQLVDNDMAGWQRKANYKAIKKLSGAIVLSKSLKKIFEGMIDDDKIFVVENCVDDQYLLTDQEIEEKLKALENEKVLHVLWLSNFIRSKGYPFVLEMAKAEKERVDAGGEKRFHFDFAGKFFEESEKDYFESYIKENGLEEYVTYHGIVGGEQKRELLKKCYIFALPTRYPNEGQPISILEAMGNGMFIITTDHAGIPDIVEDGVNGIVMNKEYDAVNCYRKLLNEHELFLFIVRNRKKIKKFYCQNEYIRKMKDFFED
;
A
#
# COMPACT_ATOMS: atom_id res chain seq x y z
N MET A 1 -24.32 15.65 16.84
CA MET A 1 -23.35 14.64 16.37
C MET A 1 -23.07 14.91 14.89
N LYS A 2 -21.82 15.16 14.52
CA LYS A 2 -21.41 15.46 13.14
C LYS A 2 -21.58 14.23 12.26
N LYS A 3 -22.08 14.41 11.03
CA LYS A 3 -22.34 13.32 10.09
C LYS A 3 -21.29 13.34 8.98
N ILE A 4 -20.66 12.20 8.71
CA ILE A 4 -19.65 12.03 7.66
C ILE A 4 -20.16 11.04 6.63
N CYS A 5 -20.27 11.46 5.38
CA CYS A 5 -20.66 10.58 4.27
C CYS A 5 -19.41 10.02 3.55
N PHE A 6 -19.20 8.72 3.64
CA PHE A 6 -18.14 8.00 2.95
C PHE A 6 -18.59 7.68 1.52
N ILE A 7 -17.96 8.31 0.53
CA ILE A 7 -18.08 7.97 -0.89
C ILE A 7 -16.82 7.18 -1.24
N ALA A 8 -16.86 5.86 -1.15
CA ALA A 8 -15.67 5.04 -1.23
C ALA A 8 -15.92 3.63 -1.79
N GLN A 9 -14.86 2.95 -2.16
CA GLN A 9 -14.91 1.51 -2.42
C GLN A 9 -14.81 0.77 -1.10
N PHE A 10 -15.73 -0.19 -0.90
CA PHE A 10 -15.75 -1.06 0.26
C PHE A 10 -15.51 -2.51 -0.15
N PRO A 11 -14.98 -3.36 0.74
CA PRO A 11 -14.87 -4.79 0.46
C PRO A 11 -16.25 -5.44 0.23
N PRO A 12 -16.35 -6.50 -0.59
CA PRO A 12 -15.38 -7.03 -1.54
C PRO A 12 -15.25 -6.18 -2.82
N PRO A 13 -14.13 -6.20 -3.56
CA PRO A 13 -12.89 -6.95 -3.31
C PRO A 13 -12.00 -6.29 -2.25
N MET A 14 -11.19 -7.13 -1.55
CA MET A 14 -10.22 -6.65 -0.56
C MET A 14 -8.94 -6.20 -1.27
N HIS A 15 -8.57 -4.95 -1.10
CA HIS A 15 -7.32 -4.35 -1.56
C HIS A 15 -6.96 -3.17 -0.63
N GLY A 16 -5.75 -2.60 -0.76
CA GLY A 16 -5.25 -1.59 0.17
C GLY A 16 -6.22 -0.43 0.46
N LEU A 17 -6.82 0.17 -0.59
CA LEU A 17 -7.81 1.25 -0.42
C LEU A 17 -9.05 0.76 0.33
N SER A 18 -9.68 -0.34 -0.11
CA SER A 18 -10.93 -0.82 0.52
C SER A 18 -10.70 -1.25 1.97
N LYS A 19 -9.51 -1.78 2.30
CA LYS A 19 -9.13 -2.11 3.67
C LYS A 19 -8.98 -0.86 4.55
N ALA A 20 -8.29 0.17 4.06
CA ALA A 20 -8.13 1.43 4.79
C ALA A 20 -9.49 2.11 5.07
N VAL A 21 -10.39 2.10 4.07
CA VAL A 21 -11.77 2.61 4.21
C VAL A 21 -12.55 1.79 5.24
N GLU A 22 -12.48 0.46 5.16
CA GLU A 22 -13.17 -0.44 6.11
C GLU A 22 -12.68 -0.24 7.54
N THR A 23 -11.36 -0.16 7.75
CA THR A 23 -10.75 0.10 9.06
C THR A 23 -11.29 1.40 9.66
N LEU A 24 -11.36 2.47 8.87
CA LEU A 24 -11.87 3.76 9.34
C LEU A 24 -13.38 3.74 9.60
N TYR A 25 -14.16 3.15 8.67
CA TYR A 25 -15.62 3.09 8.79
C TYR A 25 -16.07 2.27 10.00
N ASN A 26 -15.36 1.17 10.30
CA ASN A 26 -15.65 0.28 11.42
C ASN A 26 -14.89 0.66 12.71
N SER A 27 -14.26 1.83 12.76
CA SER A 27 -13.54 2.30 13.94
C SER A 27 -14.47 2.78 15.05
N ASN A 28 -13.91 2.96 16.25
CA ASN A 28 -14.60 3.56 17.41
C ASN A 28 -15.02 5.03 17.21
N LEU A 29 -14.68 5.65 16.09
CA LEU A 29 -15.20 6.98 15.74
C LEU A 29 -16.67 6.94 15.32
N ASN A 30 -17.12 5.81 14.78
CA ASN A 30 -18.49 5.62 14.31
C ASN A 30 -19.43 5.26 15.46
N SER A 31 -20.42 6.10 15.71
CA SER A 31 -21.43 5.89 16.77
C SER A 31 -22.34 4.67 16.55
N GLU A 32 -22.33 4.07 15.37
CA GLU A 32 -23.03 2.80 15.10
C GLU A 32 -22.21 1.57 15.53
N ILE A 33 -20.88 1.75 15.73
CA ILE A 33 -19.95 0.70 16.17
C ILE A 33 -19.63 0.86 17.66
N ASP A 34 -19.34 2.09 18.12
CA ASP A 34 -19.05 2.42 19.50
C ASP A 34 -20.06 3.47 20.01
N PRO A 35 -20.82 3.21 21.09
CA PRO A 35 -21.77 4.17 21.67
C PRO A 35 -21.13 5.52 22.05
N HIS A 36 -19.82 5.55 22.30
CA HIS A 36 -19.05 6.77 22.56
C HIS A 36 -18.47 7.42 21.30
N GLY A 37 -18.75 6.86 20.13
CA GLY A 37 -18.31 7.38 18.83
C GLY A 37 -18.82 8.81 18.60
N LYS A 38 -17.89 9.68 18.15
CA LYS A 38 -18.18 11.11 17.98
C LYS A 38 -18.96 11.44 16.72
N PHE A 39 -18.97 10.55 15.73
CA PHE A 39 -19.51 10.78 14.39
C PHE A 39 -20.57 9.74 14.04
N LYS A 40 -21.54 10.16 13.22
CA LYS A 40 -22.40 9.23 12.50
C LYS A 40 -21.90 9.08 11.07
N PHE A 41 -21.54 7.84 10.68
CA PHE A 41 -21.06 7.56 9.35
C PHE A 41 -22.20 7.10 8.43
N GLU A 42 -22.23 7.67 7.22
CA GLU A 42 -23.11 7.26 6.13
C GLU A 42 -22.28 6.59 5.04
N LYS A 43 -22.78 5.52 4.42
CA LYS A 43 -22.07 4.74 3.39
C LYS A 43 -22.68 4.95 2.01
N VAL A 44 -21.86 5.41 1.05
CA VAL A 44 -22.12 5.40 -0.38
C VAL A 44 -21.03 4.58 -1.05
N ASP A 45 -21.34 3.33 -1.35
CA ASP A 45 -20.40 2.38 -1.96
C ASP A 45 -20.35 2.59 -3.48
N ILE A 46 -19.18 2.99 -3.97
CA ILE A 46 -18.89 3.24 -5.39
C ILE A 46 -18.07 2.11 -6.05
N THR A 47 -17.98 0.95 -5.43
CA THR A 47 -17.27 -0.21 -6.00
C THR A 47 -17.89 -0.66 -7.32
N ASN A 48 -19.22 -0.63 -7.42
CA ASN A 48 -19.95 -1.01 -8.62
C ASN A 48 -20.57 0.21 -9.32
N ASN A 49 -20.05 0.53 -10.51
CA ASN A 49 -20.55 1.66 -11.32
C ASN A 49 -22.01 1.48 -11.82
N ARG A 50 -22.58 0.26 -11.82
CA ARG A 50 -24.00 0.06 -12.14
C ARG A 50 -24.93 0.78 -11.17
N ASN A 51 -24.47 1.05 -9.96
CA ASN A 51 -25.22 1.79 -8.94
C ASN A 51 -25.04 3.31 -9.02
N PHE A 52 -24.40 3.84 -10.08
CA PHE A 52 -24.01 5.26 -10.14
C PHE A 52 -25.18 6.23 -9.92
N ILE A 53 -26.29 6.08 -10.63
CA ILE A 53 -27.48 6.95 -10.46
C ILE A 53 -28.05 6.86 -9.04
N LYS A 54 -28.16 5.65 -8.49
CA LYS A 54 -28.61 5.43 -7.10
C LYS A 54 -27.68 6.12 -6.11
N ASN A 55 -26.37 6.06 -6.35
CA ASN A 55 -25.38 6.70 -5.50
C ASN A 55 -25.44 8.23 -5.59
N LEU A 56 -25.64 8.80 -6.79
CA LEU A 56 -25.88 10.25 -6.94
C LEU A 56 -27.10 10.72 -6.16
N LEU A 57 -28.22 9.97 -6.21
CA LEU A 57 -29.40 10.27 -5.42
C LEU A 57 -29.15 10.18 -3.91
N LYS A 58 -28.38 9.21 -3.45
CA LYS A 58 -27.99 9.12 -2.03
C LYS A 58 -27.14 10.32 -1.62
N ILE A 59 -26.11 10.67 -2.42
CA ILE A 59 -25.24 11.82 -2.17
C ILE A 59 -26.07 13.12 -2.11
N SER A 60 -26.97 13.33 -3.09
CA SER A 60 -27.77 14.55 -3.15
C SER A 60 -28.74 14.72 -1.97
N ARG A 61 -29.24 13.62 -1.43
CA ARG A 61 -30.18 13.61 -0.28
C ARG A 61 -29.46 13.58 1.08
N SER A 62 -28.19 13.27 1.10
CA SER A 62 -27.42 13.23 2.35
C SER A 62 -27.35 14.60 3.01
N LYS A 63 -27.55 14.61 4.32
CA LYS A 63 -27.41 15.78 5.20
C LYS A 63 -26.08 15.72 5.98
N ALA A 64 -25.07 15.04 5.41
CA ALA A 64 -23.75 14.98 6.01
C ALA A 64 -23.10 16.37 6.06
N ASP A 65 -22.34 16.61 7.13
CA ASP A 65 -21.58 17.84 7.34
C ASP A 65 -20.29 17.84 6.52
N LEU A 66 -19.72 16.64 6.29
CA LEU A 66 -18.51 16.43 5.50
C LEU A 66 -18.69 15.18 4.62
N PHE A 67 -18.22 15.26 3.39
CA PHE A 67 -18.10 14.14 2.46
C PHE A 67 -16.63 13.72 2.38
N TYR A 68 -16.32 12.51 2.85
CA TYR A 68 -15.03 11.86 2.68
C TYR A 68 -15.08 11.01 1.42
N PHE A 69 -14.22 11.33 0.44
CA PHE A 69 -14.29 10.73 -0.89
C PHE A 69 -12.95 10.13 -1.34
N THR A 70 -12.93 8.83 -1.59
CA THR A 70 -11.77 8.15 -2.19
C THR A 70 -11.84 8.21 -3.72
N ILE A 71 -10.95 8.98 -4.33
CA ILE A 71 -10.98 9.27 -5.78
C ILE A 71 -10.30 8.18 -6.61
N SER A 72 -10.75 8.06 -7.86
CA SER A 72 -10.25 7.07 -8.83
C SER A 72 -8.98 7.53 -9.54
N GLN A 73 -8.13 6.56 -9.91
CA GLN A 73 -6.95 6.76 -10.74
C GLN A 73 -7.12 6.17 -12.15
N THR A 74 -8.35 6.14 -12.67
CA THR A 74 -8.66 5.72 -14.05
C THR A 74 -9.46 6.78 -14.77
N LYS A 75 -9.33 6.87 -16.12
CA LYS A 75 -10.06 7.87 -16.93
C LYS A 75 -11.58 7.79 -16.73
N GLY A 76 -12.16 6.59 -16.78
CA GLY A 76 -13.59 6.40 -16.61
C GLY A 76 -14.07 6.65 -15.19
N GLY A 77 -13.30 6.19 -14.18
CA GLY A 77 -13.59 6.49 -12.79
C GLY A 77 -13.53 7.98 -12.47
N ASN A 78 -12.59 8.69 -13.06
CA ASN A 78 -12.48 10.14 -12.90
C ASN A 78 -13.67 10.92 -13.50
N LEU A 79 -14.25 10.45 -14.61
CA LEU A 79 -15.49 11.06 -15.12
C LEU A 79 -16.64 10.97 -14.10
N ARG A 80 -16.79 9.83 -13.46
CA ARG A 80 -17.74 9.64 -12.34
C ARG A 80 -17.43 10.63 -11.23
N ASP A 81 -16.16 10.74 -10.84
CA ASP A 81 -15.71 11.59 -9.74
C ASP A 81 -15.98 13.08 -10.04
N LEU A 82 -15.77 13.53 -11.28
CA LEU A 82 -16.10 14.90 -11.72
C LEU A 82 -17.60 15.22 -11.61
N VAL A 83 -18.48 14.25 -11.90
CA VAL A 83 -19.94 14.42 -11.72
C VAL A 83 -20.28 14.54 -10.23
N ILE A 84 -19.65 13.72 -9.37
CA ILE A 84 -19.83 13.79 -7.92
C ILE A 84 -19.34 15.15 -7.38
N PHE A 85 -18.15 15.60 -7.78
CA PHE A 85 -17.62 16.92 -7.39
C PHE A 85 -18.58 18.04 -7.80
N LYS A 86 -19.12 17.97 -9.02
CA LYS A 86 -20.08 18.99 -9.49
C LYS A 86 -21.36 18.99 -8.67
N LEU A 87 -21.87 17.83 -8.29
CA LEU A 87 -23.05 17.69 -7.42
C LEU A 87 -22.81 18.30 -6.04
N LEU A 88 -21.67 17.97 -5.41
CA LEU A 88 -21.30 18.50 -4.08
C LEU A 88 -21.07 20.01 -4.13
N GLU A 89 -20.42 20.53 -5.19
CA GLU A 89 -20.24 21.97 -5.42
C GLU A 89 -21.59 22.71 -5.50
N LEU A 90 -22.53 22.21 -6.32
CA LEU A 90 -23.86 22.81 -6.47
C LEU A 90 -24.67 22.84 -5.18
N GLN A 91 -24.41 21.90 -4.28
CA GLN A 91 -25.05 21.82 -2.97
C GLN A 91 -24.25 22.48 -1.85
N HIS A 92 -23.14 23.16 -2.16
CA HIS A 92 -22.26 23.82 -1.20
C HIS A 92 -21.77 22.89 -0.07
N LYS A 93 -21.50 21.61 -0.41
CA LYS A 93 -21.06 20.59 0.53
C LYS A 93 -19.54 20.60 0.71
N LYS A 94 -19.08 20.48 1.96
CA LYS A 94 -17.66 20.25 2.27
C LYS A 94 -17.25 18.87 1.77
N CYS A 95 -16.14 18.78 1.04
CA CYS A 95 -15.60 17.52 0.53
C CYS A 95 -14.10 17.45 0.78
N LEU A 96 -13.68 16.37 1.43
CA LEU A 96 -12.30 15.98 1.67
C LEU A 96 -11.99 14.75 0.82
N ILE A 97 -11.05 14.86 -0.11
CA ILE A 97 -10.65 13.71 -0.92
C ILE A 97 -9.48 12.97 -0.28
N HIS A 98 -9.41 11.65 -0.48
CA HIS A 98 -8.28 10.82 -0.08
C HIS A 98 -7.81 9.99 -1.27
N LEU A 99 -6.55 10.17 -1.64
CA LEU A 99 -5.91 9.45 -2.74
C LEU A 99 -5.04 8.32 -2.20
N HIS A 100 -5.38 7.07 -2.56
CA HIS A 100 -4.68 5.87 -2.12
C HIS A 100 -3.66 5.33 -3.15
N GLY A 101 -3.12 6.19 -4.02
CA GLY A 101 -2.11 5.80 -5.01
C GLY A 101 -1.29 6.98 -5.52
N GLY A 102 -0.35 6.70 -6.44
CA GLY A 102 0.63 7.67 -6.93
C GLY A 102 0.36 8.24 -8.33
N TYR A 103 -0.60 7.68 -9.08
CA TYR A 103 -0.72 7.93 -10.52
C TYR A 103 -1.58 9.14 -10.90
N TYR A 104 -2.29 9.74 -9.97
CA TYR A 104 -3.33 10.73 -10.27
C TYR A 104 -2.81 11.94 -11.06
N ARG A 105 -1.62 12.46 -10.70
CA ARG A 105 -0.98 13.59 -11.43
C ARG A 105 -0.71 13.23 -12.88
N GLN A 106 -0.08 12.09 -13.11
CA GLN A 106 0.22 11.57 -14.44
C GLN A 106 -1.07 11.37 -15.25
N LEU A 107 -2.08 10.76 -14.63
CA LEU A 107 -3.38 10.55 -15.25
C LEU A 107 -4.01 11.87 -15.72
N VAL A 108 -4.04 12.89 -14.85
CA VAL A 108 -4.70 14.18 -15.16
C VAL A 108 -3.91 14.98 -16.20
N ASP A 109 -2.60 15.09 -16.05
CA ASP A 109 -1.80 15.99 -16.90
C ASP A 109 -1.45 15.39 -18.27
N ASN A 110 -1.25 14.05 -18.34
CA ASN A 110 -0.74 13.42 -19.56
C ASN A 110 -1.75 12.50 -20.24
N ASP A 111 -2.60 11.79 -19.49
CA ASP A 111 -3.46 10.77 -20.09
C ASP A 111 -4.87 11.25 -20.41
N MET A 112 -5.31 12.36 -19.82
CA MET A 112 -6.65 12.90 -20.02
C MET A 112 -6.72 13.89 -21.17
N ALA A 113 -7.91 13.99 -21.78
CA ALA A 113 -8.21 15.06 -22.73
C ALA A 113 -8.14 16.44 -22.04
N GLY A 114 -7.75 17.49 -22.79
CA GLY A 114 -7.53 18.83 -22.23
C GLY A 114 -8.74 19.41 -21.49
N TRP A 115 -9.96 19.12 -21.92
CA TRP A 115 -11.17 19.55 -21.21
C TRP A 115 -11.33 18.83 -19.86
N GLN A 116 -11.02 17.53 -19.80
CA GLN A 116 -11.11 16.73 -18.56
C GLN A 116 -10.06 17.18 -17.55
N ARG A 117 -8.81 17.44 -18.02
CA ARG A 117 -7.76 18.04 -17.20
C ARG A 117 -8.21 19.37 -16.59
N LYS A 118 -8.72 20.32 -17.41
CA LYS A 118 -9.22 21.61 -16.94
C LYS A 118 -10.36 21.44 -15.91
N ALA A 119 -11.26 20.47 -16.12
CA ALA A 119 -12.35 20.18 -15.20
C ALA A 119 -11.82 19.68 -13.85
N ASN A 120 -10.79 18.81 -13.83
CA ASN A 120 -10.14 18.33 -12.60
C ASN A 120 -9.52 19.47 -11.81
N TYR A 121 -8.69 20.32 -12.42
CA TYR A 121 -8.09 21.47 -11.76
C TYR A 121 -9.16 22.40 -11.15
N LYS A 122 -10.22 22.68 -11.89
CA LYS A 122 -11.33 23.52 -11.42
C LYS A 122 -12.08 22.88 -10.25
N ALA A 123 -12.33 21.58 -10.29
CA ALA A 123 -13.06 20.87 -9.25
C ALA A 123 -12.23 20.74 -7.97
N ILE A 124 -10.98 20.29 -8.09
CA ILE A 124 -10.08 20.06 -6.93
C ILE A 124 -9.80 21.36 -6.19
N LYS A 125 -9.61 22.48 -6.89
CA LYS A 125 -9.41 23.79 -6.27
C LYS A 125 -10.52 24.20 -5.29
N LYS A 126 -11.73 23.66 -5.43
CA LYS A 126 -12.92 23.99 -4.62
C LYS A 126 -13.14 23.05 -3.45
N LEU A 127 -12.32 22.01 -3.33
CA LEU A 127 -12.44 21.04 -2.23
C LEU A 127 -11.99 21.63 -0.89
N SER A 128 -12.44 21.03 0.19
CA SER A 128 -12.01 21.39 1.53
C SER A 128 -10.59 20.94 1.81
N GLY A 129 -10.13 19.86 1.14
CA GLY A 129 -8.75 19.38 1.23
C GLY A 129 -8.53 18.10 0.42
N ALA A 130 -7.26 17.73 0.29
CA ALA A 130 -6.80 16.52 -0.34
C ALA A 130 -5.82 15.79 0.58
N ILE A 131 -6.11 14.54 0.91
CA ILE A 131 -5.24 13.67 1.70
C ILE A 131 -4.44 12.78 0.76
N VAL A 132 -3.14 12.67 1.03
CA VAL A 132 -2.18 11.76 0.37
C VAL A 132 -1.49 10.89 1.42
N LEU A 133 -0.91 9.77 0.98
CA LEU A 133 -0.36 8.73 1.86
C LEU A 133 1.06 9.03 2.37
N SER A 134 1.73 10.08 1.86
CA SER A 134 3.08 10.43 2.29
C SER A 134 3.45 11.84 1.89
N LYS A 135 4.53 12.37 2.46
CA LYS A 135 5.02 13.74 2.15
C LYS A 135 5.43 13.87 0.69
N SER A 136 6.14 12.89 0.15
CA SER A 136 6.60 12.87 -1.25
C SER A 136 5.44 12.85 -2.26
N LEU A 137 4.25 12.38 -1.85
CA LEU A 137 3.05 12.36 -2.68
C LEU A 137 2.27 13.68 -2.69
N LYS A 138 2.60 14.68 -1.85
CA LYS A 138 1.97 16.00 -1.90
C LYS A 138 2.05 16.65 -3.28
N LYS A 139 3.17 16.44 -3.98
CA LYS A 139 3.40 16.92 -5.36
C LYS A 139 2.30 16.53 -6.36
N ILE A 140 1.50 15.52 -6.05
CA ILE A 140 0.38 15.09 -6.90
C ILE A 140 -0.67 16.20 -7.02
N PHE A 141 -0.91 16.96 -5.95
CA PHE A 141 -1.92 18.02 -5.92
C PHE A 141 -1.34 19.45 -5.97
N GLU A 142 -0.02 19.61 -6.02
CA GLU A 142 0.63 20.93 -6.18
C GLU A 142 0.07 21.69 -7.36
N GLY A 143 -0.37 22.95 -7.15
CA GLY A 143 -1.01 23.78 -8.16
C GLY A 143 -2.45 23.37 -8.57
N MET A 144 -3.00 22.27 -8.02
CA MET A 144 -4.41 21.91 -8.19
C MET A 144 -5.28 22.46 -7.05
N ILE A 145 -4.72 22.50 -5.83
CA ILE A 145 -5.35 23.04 -4.62
C ILE A 145 -4.28 23.80 -3.83
N ASP A 146 -4.70 24.64 -2.90
CA ASP A 146 -3.79 25.38 -2.03
C ASP A 146 -2.95 24.41 -1.18
N ASP A 147 -1.64 24.67 -1.02
CA ASP A 147 -0.70 23.72 -0.39
C ASP A 147 -1.02 23.43 1.07
N ASP A 148 -1.60 24.40 1.79
CA ASP A 148 -2.10 24.26 3.16
C ASP A 148 -3.30 23.32 3.30
N LYS A 149 -3.95 22.98 2.18
CA LYS A 149 -5.05 22.01 2.08
C LYS A 149 -4.59 20.62 1.59
N ILE A 150 -3.28 20.38 1.43
CA ILE A 150 -2.73 19.07 1.07
C ILE A 150 -2.18 18.41 2.34
N PHE A 151 -2.91 17.43 2.83
CA PHE A 151 -2.64 16.75 4.08
C PHE A 151 -1.98 15.39 3.87
N VAL A 152 -1.29 14.88 4.90
CA VAL A 152 -0.65 13.57 4.89
C VAL A 152 -1.31 12.70 5.96
N VAL A 153 -1.89 11.58 5.52
CA VAL A 153 -2.33 10.50 6.40
C VAL A 153 -1.86 9.19 5.79
N GLU A 154 -0.87 8.59 6.41
CA GLU A 154 -0.25 7.36 5.96
C GLU A 154 -1.20 6.17 6.15
N ASN A 155 -1.01 5.12 5.34
CA ASN A 155 -1.65 3.83 5.57
C ASN A 155 -1.22 3.25 6.92
N CYS A 156 -2.03 2.35 7.45
CA CYS A 156 -1.70 1.57 8.66
C CYS A 156 -1.60 0.08 8.34
N VAL A 157 -0.94 -0.63 9.23
CA VAL A 157 -0.93 -2.10 9.23
C VAL A 157 -2.26 -2.64 9.76
N ASP A 158 -2.60 -3.86 9.36
CA ASP A 158 -3.70 -4.60 9.97
C ASP A 158 -3.16 -5.39 11.17
N ASP A 159 -3.65 -5.05 12.36
CA ASP A 159 -3.16 -5.61 13.63
C ASP A 159 -3.26 -7.15 13.67
N GLN A 160 -4.23 -7.75 12.95
CA GLN A 160 -4.36 -9.21 12.87
C GLN A 160 -3.14 -9.91 12.24
N TYR A 161 -2.35 -9.21 11.43
CA TYR A 161 -1.13 -9.75 10.80
C TYR A 161 0.14 -9.43 11.57
N LEU A 162 0.07 -8.60 12.62
CA LEU A 162 1.24 -8.28 13.41
C LEU A 162 1.54 -9.41 14.43
N LEU A 163 2.79 -9.79 14.47
CA LEU A 163 3.32 -10.66 15.52
C LEU A 163 3.31 -9.93 16.87
N THR A 164 3.08 -10.67 17.94
CA THR A 164 3.22 -10.17 19.31
C THR A 164 4.70 -9.84 19.61
N ASP A 165 4.95 -9.11 20.68
CA ASP A 165 6.33 -8.80 21.07
C ASP A 165 7.10 -10.07 21.45
N GLN A 166 6.44 -11.04 22.08
CA GLN A 166 7.02 -12.35 22.38
C GLN A 166 7.42 -13.10 21.11
N GLU A 167 6.55 -13.16 20.09
CA GLU A 167 6.86 -13.82 18.83
C GLU A 167 8.02 -13.13 18.07
N ILE A 168 8.15 -11.81 18.19
CA ILE A 168 9.30 -11.08 17.64
C ILE A 168 10.59 -11.44 18.38
N GLU A 169 10.55 -11.55 19.70
CA GLU A 169 11.71 -11.99 20.50
C GLU A 169 12.13 -13.42 20.13
N GLU A 170 11.17 -14.33 19.98
CA GLU A 170 11.42 -15.70 19.53
C GLU A 170 12.04 -15.71 18.12
N LYS A 171 11.49 -14.93 17.19
CA LYS A 171 11.99 -14.76 15.82
C LYS A 171 13.44 -14.23 15.80
N LEU A 172 13.76 -13.25 16.66
CA LEU A 172 15.11 -12.69 16.76
C LEU A 172 16.12 -13.71 17.32
N LYS A 173 15.73 -14.50 18.32
CA LYS A 173 16.57 -15.58 18.84
C LYS A 173 16.82 -16.67 17.81
N ALA A 174 15.80 -17.02 17.02
CA ALA A 174 15.93 -18.01 15.94
C ALA A 174 16.90 -17.54 14.84
N LEU A 175 16.92 -16.23 14.52
CA LEU A 175 17.78 -15.65 13.49
C LEU A 175 19.27 -15.98 13.68
N GLU A 176 19.74 -16.08 14.94
CA GLU A 176 21.15 -16.38 15.26
C GLU A 176 21.58 -17.77 14.77
N ASN A 177 20.64 -18.71 14.62
CA ASN A 177 20.89 -20.08 14.23
C ASN A 177 20.40 -20.42 12.81
N GLU A 178 19.74 -19.45 12.13
CA GLU A 178 19.21 -19.67 10.79
C GLU A 178 20.34 -19.69 9.74
N LYS A 179 20.50 -20.85 9.09
CA LYS A 179 21.47 -21.02 8.00
C LYS A 179 20.95 -20.49 6.67
N VAL A 180 19.64 -20.62 6.44
CA VAL A 180 18.96 -20.20 5.21
C VAL A 180 17.87 -19.20 5.54
N LEU A 181 18.06 -17.95 5.16
CA LEU A 181 17.10 -16.88 5.39
C LEU A 181 16.03 -16.87 4.29
N HIS A 182 14.78 -16.72 4.69
CA HIS A 182 13.66 -16.63 3.77
C HIS A 182 13.40 -15.19 3.33
N VAL A 183 13.37 -14.99 2.00
CA VAL A 183 13.06 -13.71 1.31
C VAL A 183 11.64 -13.79 0.79
N LEU A 184 10.73 -12.99 1.31
CA LEU A 184 9.33 -12.94 0.90
C LEU A 184 9.08 -11.83 -0.13
N TRP A 185 8.47 -12.20 -1.25
CA TRP A 185 7.78 -11.29 -2.15
C TRP A 185 6.27 -11.53 -2.02
N LEU A 186 5.50 -10.51 -1.63
CA LEU A 186 4.05 -10.59 -1.39
C LEU A 186 3.31 -9.46 -2.09
N SER A 187 2.72 -9.75 -3.25
CA SER A 187 1.92 -8.81 -4.04
C SER A 187 1.14 -9.54 -5.13
N ASN A 188 0.29 -8.82 -5.90
CA ASN A 188 -0.21 -9.35 -7.17
C ASN A 188 0.92 -9.43 -8.18
N PHE A 189 1.00 -10.54 -8.94
CA PHE A 189 2.00 -10.73 -9.98
C PHE A 189 1.68 -9.84 -11.17
N ILE A 190 2.31 -8.67 -11.15
CA ILE A 190 2.36 -7.66 -12.20
C ILE A 190 3.84 -7.33 -12.37
N ARG A 191 4.39 -7.33 -13.58
CA ARG A 191 5.83 -7.16 -13.83
C ARG A 191 6.43 -5.96 -13.12
N SER A 192 5.74 -4.84 -13.19
CA SER A 192 6.19 -3.61 -12.54
C SER A 192 6.15 -3.63 -10.99
N LYS A 193 5.60 -4.67 -10.38
CA LYS A 193 5.72 -4.96 -8.93
C LYS A 193 7.06 -5.63 -8.56
N GLY A 194 7.85 -6.01 -9.57
CA GLY A 194 9.23 -6.39 -9.39
C GLY A 194 9.50 -7.86 -9.04
N TYR A 195 8.51 -8.78 -9.20
CA TYR A 195 8.78 -10.19 -8.97
C TYR A 195 9.88 -10.77 -9.89
N PRO A 196 10.04 -10.34 -11.17
CA PRO A 196 11.14 -10.82 -11.99
C PRO A 196 12.53 -10.49 -11.40
N PHE A 197 12.66 -9.29 -10.82
CA PHE A 197 13.90 -8.90 -10.14
C PHE A 197 14.23 -9.84 -8.96
N VAL A 198 13.22 -10.28 -8.20
CA VAL A 198 13.43 -11.22 -7.08
C VAL A 198 13.74 -12.62 -7.58
N LEU A 199 13.21 -13.03 -8.75
CA LEU A 199 13.61 -14.28 -9.43
C LEU A 199 15.09 -14.23 -9.89
N GLU A 200 15.57 -13.08 -10.39
CA GLU A 200 16.98 -12.91 -10.73
C GLU A 200 17.89 -12.98 -9.50
N MET A 201 17.44 -12.49 -8.34
CA MET A 201 18.17 -12.69 -7.08
C MET A 201 18.25 -14.17 -6.70
N ALA A 202 17.15 -14.93 -6.90
CA ALA A 202 17.15 -16.39 -6.66
C ALA A 202 18.11 -17.12 -7.60
N LYS A 203 18.20 -16.71 -8.87
CA LYS A 203 19.17 -17.22 -9.82
C LYS A 203 20.61 -16.93 -9.38
N ALA A 204 20.89 -15.71 -8.92
CA ALA A 204 22.22 -15.35 -8.41
C ALA A 204 22.61 -16.17 -7.17
N GLU A 205 21.68 -16.50 -6.29
CA GLU A 205 21.92 -17.44 -5.18
C GLU A 205 22.29 -18.82 -5.67
N LYS A 206 21.53 -19.38 -6.62
CA LYS A 206 21.82 -20.68 -7.21
C LYS A 206 23.20 -20.69 -7.87
N GLU A 207 23.52 -19.71 -8.71
CA GLU A 207 24.83 -19.61 -9.40
C GLU A 207 25.98 -19.58 -8.39
N ARG A 208 25.80 -18.89 -7.25
CA ARG A 208 26.82 -18.87 -6.20
C ARG A 208 26.97 -20.22 -5.50
N VAL A 209 25.85 -20.94 -5.28
CA VAL A 209 25.88 -22.29 -4.67
C VAL A 209 26.51 -23.28 -5.64
N ASP A 210 26.17 -23.24 -6.93
CA ASP A 210 26.77 -24.08 -7.98
C ASP A 210 28.29 -23.85 -8.09
N ALA A 211 28.77 -22.64 -7.77
CA ALA A 211 30.19 -22.32 -7.67
C ALA A 211 30.87 -22.75 -6.35
N GLY A 212 30.17 -23.51 -5.50
CA GLY A 212 30.69 -24.07 -4.24
C GLY A 212 30.39 -23.24 -2.99
N GLY A 213 29.54 -22.23 -3.08
CA GLY A 213 29.05 -21.49 -1.90
C GLY A 213 27.95 -22.26 -1.12
N GLU A 214 27.82 -21.99 0.16
CA GLU A 214 26.72 -22.55 0.96
C GLU A 214 25.42 -21.79 0.67
N LYS A 215 24.25 -22.49 0.59
CA LYS A 215 22.94 -21.84 0.42
C LYS A 215 22.63 -20.91 1.61
N ARG A 216 22.33 -19.64 1.29
CA ARG A 216 22.05 -18.59 2.28
C ARG A 216 20.61 -18.09 2.21
N PHE A 217 19.96 -18.19 1.05
CA PHE A 217 18.63 -17.65 0.84
C PHE A 217 17.68 -18.65 0.19
N HIS A 218 16.39 -18.55 0.58
CA HIS A 218 15.27 -19.19 -0.08
C HIS A 218 14.20 -18.11 -0.38
N PHE A 219 13.55 -18.17 -1.54
CA PHE A 219 12.67 -17.11 -2.02
C PHE A 219 11.22 -17.60 -2.03
N ASP A 220 10.40 -16.98 -1.19
CA ASP A 220 8.98 -17.27 -1.05
C ASP A 220 8.16 -16.22 -1.81
N PHE A 221 7.29 -16.67 -2.73
CA PHE A 221 6.43 -15.80 -3.51
C PHE A 221 4.97 -16.07 -3.16
N ALA A 222 4.19 -15.00 -2.91
CA ALA A 222 2.77 -15.11 -2.63
C ALA A 222 1.97 -14.00 -3.29
N GLY A 223 0.80 -14.36 -3.84
CA GLY A 223 -0.13 -13.45 -4.48
C GLY A 223 -0.85 -14.05 -5.67
N LYS A 224 -1.73 -13.25 -6.26
CA LYS A 224 -2.51 -13.63 -7.43
C LYS A 224 -1.79 -13.22 -8.71
N PHE A 225 -1.72 -14.11 -9.69
CA PHE A 225 -1.35 -13.71 -11.05
C PHE A 225 -2.44 -12.81 -11.64
N PHE A 226 -2.01 -11.66 -12.15
CA PHE A 226 -2.93 -10.67 -12.71
C PHE A 226 -3.39 -11.09 -14.11
N GLU A 227 -2.47 -11.68 -14.89
CA GLU A 227 -2.70 -12.25 -16.21
C GLU A 227 -2.04 -13.64 -16.30
N GLU A 228 -2.55 -14.51 -17.19
CA GLU A 228 -1.98 -15.85 -17.39
C GLU A 228 -0.53 -15.78 -17.90
N SER A 229 -0.21 -14.81 -18.74
CA SER A 229 1.16 -14.56 -19.21
C SER A 229 2.17 -14.30 -18.10
N GLU A 230 1.74 -13.74 -16.96
CA GLU A 230 2.61 -13.56 -15.81
C GLU A 230 2.91 -14.89 -15.09
N LYS A 231 1.92 -15.79 -15.08
CA LYS A 231 2.10 -17.15 -14.55
C LYS A 231 3.05 -17.96 -15.42
N ASP A 232 2.80 -17.96 -16.74
CA ASP A 232 3.65 -18.67 -17.70
C ASP A 232 5.10 -18.20 -17.60
N TYR A 233 5.33 -16.91 -17.49
CA TYR A 233 6.67 -16.34 -17.32
C TYR A 233 7.32 -16.82 -16.02
N PHE A 234 6.58 -16.75 -14.89
CA PHE A 234 7.10 -17.15 -13.58
C PHE A 234 7.51 -18.62 -13.54
N GLU A 235 6.62 -19.52 -14.03
CA GLU A 235 6.85 -20.96 -14.06
C GLU A 235 7.98 -21.34 -15.04
N SER A 236 8.02 -20.73 -16.24
CA SER A 236 9.07 -20.96 -17.22
C SER A 236 10.42 -20.49 -16.71
N TYR A 237 10.49 -19.32 -16.07
CA TYR A 237 11.74 -18.78 -15.53
C TYR A 237 12.35 -19.71 -14.46
N ILE A 238 11.52 -20.23 -13.55
CA ILE A 238 11.94 -21.20 -12.52
C ILE A 238 12.52 -22.45 -13.17
N LYS A 239 11.79 -23.04 -14.12
CA LYS A 239 12.18 -24.26 -14.79
C LYS A 239 13.44 -24.11 -15.63
N GLU A 240 13.53 -23.05 -16.44
CA GLU A 240 14.68 -22.81 -17.34
C GLU A 240 15.98 -22.53 -16.58
N ASN A 241 15.88 -21.98 -15.37
CA ASN A 241 17.04 -21.67 -14.53
C ASN A 241 17.27 -22.69 -13.39
N GLY A 242 16.44 -23.74 -13.29
CA GLY A 242 16.57 -24.81 -12.28
C GLY A 242 16.42 -24.29 -10.86
N LEU A 243 15.41 -23.44 -10.60
CA LEU A 243 15.21 -22.74 -9.33
C LEU A 243 14.23 -23.44 -8.39
N GLU A 244 13.77 -24.66 -8.67
CA GLU A 244 12.74 -25.39 -7.94
C GLU A 244 13.10 -25.56 -6.44
N GLU A 245 14.38 -25.71 -6.11
CA GLU A 245 14.85 -25.82 -4.73
C GLU A 245 15.09 -24.46 -4.04
N TYR A 246 15.05 -23.37 -4.80
CA TYR A 246 15.33 -22.01 -4.32
C TYR A 246 14.06 -21.15 -4.19
N VAL A 247 12.98 -21.53 -4.89
CA VAL A 247 11.76 -20.73 -5.00
C VAL A 247 10.56 -21.55 -4.57
N THR A 248 9.69 -20.98 -3.75
CA THR A 248 8.38 -21.53 -3.40
C THR A 248 7.28 -20.54 -3.73
N TYR A 249 6.27 -20.98 -4.48
CA TYR A 249 5.04 -20.22 -4.70
C TYR A 249 3.92 -20.70 -3.77
N HIS A 250 3.37 -19.80 -2.97
CA HIS A 250 2.35 -20.09 -1.95
C HIS A 250 0.92 -19.82 -2.41
N GLY A 251 0.73 -19.36 -3.65
CA GLY A 251 -0.60 -18.96 -4.10
C GLY A 251 -1.08 -17.67 -3.47
N ILE A 252 -2.41 -17.49 -3.40
CA ILE A 252 -3.05 -16.35 -2.75
C ILE A 252 -3.16 -16.65 -1.27
N VAL A 253 -2.49 -15.83 -0.45
CA VAL A 253 -2.44 -16.02 0.99
C VAL A 253 -3.24 -14.95 1.74
N GLY A 254 -3.88 -15.34 2.84
CA GLY A 254 -4.61 -14.47 3.76
C GLY A 254 -4.71 -15.12 5.13
N GLY A 255 -5.31 -14.41 6.09
CA GLY A 255 -5.49 -14.94 7.45
C GLY A 255 -4.21 -15.51 8.04
N GLU A 256 -4.31 -16.69 8.66
CA GLU A 256 -3.19 -17.36 9.34
C GLU A 256 -2.03 -17.71 8.39
N GLN A 257 -2.33 -18.15 7.17
CA GLN A 257 -1.28 -18.51 6.20
C GLN A 257 -0.37 -17.30 5.87
N LYS A 258 -0.95 -16.11 5.71
CA LYS A 258 -0.18 -14.88 5.51
C LYS A 258 0.65 -14.54 6.76
N ARG A 259 0.05 -14.69 7.95
CA ARG A 259 0.71 -14.43 9.21
C ARG A 259 1.92 -15.35 9.44
N GLU A 260 1.78 -16.63 9.14
CA GLU A 260 2.88 -17.60 9.21
C GLU A 260 4.03 -17.26 8.24
N LEU A 261 3.73 -16.82 7.01
CA LEU A 261 4.77 -16.35 6.09
C LEU A 261 5.51 -15.12 6.63
N LEU A 262 4.80 -14.16 7.21
CA LEU A 262 5.40 -12.98 7.82
C LEU A 262 6.24 -13.34 9.07
N LYS A 263 5.86 -14.40 9.78
CA LYS A 263 6.63 -14.95 10.92
C LYS A 263 7.90 -15.63 10.45
N LYS A 264 7.82 -16.48 9.44
CA LYS A 264 8.92 -17.28 8.90
C LYS A 264 10.02 -16.44 8.23
N CYS A 265 9.64 -15.41 7.47
CA CYS A 265 10.56 -14.69 6.61
C CYS A 265 11.24 -13.52 7.35
N TYR A 266 12.53 -13.33 7.11
CA TYR A 266 13.34 -12.25 7.69
C TYR A 266 13.58 -11.09 6.76
N ILE A 267 13.40 -11.30 5.45
CA ILE A 267 13.64 -10.31 4.40
C ILE A 267 12.37 -10.19 3.58
N PHE A 268 12.00 -8.97 3.26
CA PHE A 268 10.87 -8.65 2.38
C PHE A 268 11.37 -7.87 1.18
N ALA A 269 11.13 -8.39 -0.01
CA ALA A 269 11.56 -7.77 -1.25
C ALA A 269 10.34 -7.33 -2.10
N LEU A 270 10.15 -6.04 -2.25
CA LEU A 270 9.15 -5.45 -3.15
C LEU A 270 9.79 -4.34 -3.98
N PRO A 271 10.59 -4.68 -5.01
CA PRO A 271 11.26 -3.70 -5.88
C PRO A 271 10.27 -3.12 -6.92
N THR A 272 9.20 -2.51 -6.43
CA THR A 272 8.08 -2.04 -7.25
C THR A 272 8.40 -0.75 -8.00
N ARG A 273 7.99 -0.70 -9.27
CA ARG A 273 7.89 0.49 -10.13
C ARG A 273 6.45 0.63 -10.67
N TYR A 274 5.49 0.02 -9.99
CA TYR A 274 4.09 0.03 -10.39
C TYR A 274 3.53 1.46 -10.39
N PRO A 275 3.04 1.97 -11.51
CA PRO A 275 2.65 3.39 -11.62
C PRO A 275 1.60 3.85 -10.61
N ASN A 276 0.65 2.97 -10.29
CA ASN A 276 -0.43 3.28 -9.34
C ASN A 276 -0.02 3.10 -7.87
N GLU A 277 1.25 2.80 -7.58
CA GLU A 277 1.70 2.64 -6.20
C GLU A 277 1.54 3.94 -5.41
N GLY A 278 1.03 3.84 -4.20
CA GLY A 278 1.01 4.95 -3.24
C GLY A 278 2.02 4.68 -2.12
N GLN A 279 1.53 4.07 -1.06
CA GLN A 279 2.32 3.57 0.05
C GLN A 279 1.95 2.10 0.28
N PRO A 280 2.83 1.13 -0.08
CA PRO A 280 2.51 -0.29 -0.02
C PRO A 280 2.27 -0.77 1.42
N ILE A 281 1.07 -1.24 1.71
CA ILE A 281 0.73 -1.80 3.03
C ILE A 281 1.58 -3.05 3.33
N SER A 282 1.91 -3.85 2.30
CA SER A 282 2.76 -5.04 2.48
C SER A 282 4.17 -4.72 2.99
N ILE A 283 4.74 -3.56 2.63
CA ILE A 283 6.01 -3.08 3.23
C ILE A 283 5.80 -2.75 4.70
N LEU A 284 4.72 -2.05 5.06
CA LEU A 284 4.41 -1.72 6.45
C LEU A 284 4.19 -2.99 7.29
N GLU A 285 3.46 -3.97 6.75
CA GLU A 285 3.24 -5.26 7.40
C GLU A 285 4.56 -6.01 7.62
N ALA A 286 5.41 -6.07 6.60
CA ALA A 286 6.73 -6.69 6.70
C ALA A 286 7.61 -6.01 7.76
N MET A 287 7.69 -4.69 7.75
CA MET A 287 8.41 -3.92 8.77
C MET A 287 7.86 -4.17 10.18
N GLY A 288 6.52 -4.20 10.32
CA GLY A 288 5.83 -4.48 11.58
C GLY A 288 6.09 -5.89 12.12
N ASN A 289 6.40 -6.84 11.24
CA ASN A 289 6.74 -8.22 11.58
C ASN A 289 8.25 -8.48 11.64
N GLY A 290 9.04 -7.42 11.77
CA GLY A 290 10.47 -7.53 11.96
C GLY A 290 11.17 -8.11 10.75
N MET A 291 10.97 -7.53 9.56
CA MET A 291 11.66 -7.93 8.35
C MET A 291 12.58 -6.82 7.85
N PHE A 292 13.70 -7.20 7.28
CA PHE A 292 14.57 -6.33 6.49
C PHE A 292 13.91 -6.04 5.13
N ILE A 293 13.98 -4.80 4.66
CA ILE A 293 13.25 -4.38 3.47
C ILE A 293 14.20 -4.17 2.28
N ILE A 294 13.84 -4.75 1.14
CA ILE A 294 14.44 -4.46 -0.17
C ILE A 294 13.36 -3.86 -1.05
N THR A 295 13.57 -2.63 -1.51
CA THR A 295 12.56 -1.90 -2.28
C THR A 295 13.20 -0.86 -3.20
N THR A 296 12.39 0.04 -3.76
CA THR A 296 12.83 1.10 -4.69
C THR A 296 12.44 2.48 -4.19
N ASP A 297 13.07 3.50 -4.76
CA ASP A 297 12.78 4.93 -4.53
C ASP A 297 11.50 5.41 -5.24
N HIS A 298 10.43 4.60 -5.20
CA HIS A 298 9.19 4.84 -5.95
C HIS A 298 8.04 5.29 -5.06
N ALA A 299 7.22 6.22 -5.58
CA ALA A 299 5.99 6.72 -4.93
C ALA A 299 6.23 7.23 -3.49
N GLY A 300 5.48 6.74 -2.50
CA GLY A 300 5.62 7.09 -1.08
C GLY A 300 6.59 6.21 -0.29
N ILE A 301 7.32 5.32 -0.96
CA ILE A 301 8.23 4.37 -0.29
C ILE A 301 9.41 5.07 0.40
N PRO A 302 10.07 6.09 -0.18
CA PRO A 302 11.19 6.78 0.48
C PRO A 302 10.83 7.46 1.80
N ASP A 303 9.54 7.73 2.07
CA ASP A 303 9.09 8.28 3.34
C ASP A 303 9.03 7.22 4.46
N ILE A 304 9.02 5.93 4.11
CA ILE A 304 8.94 4.82 5.06
C ILE A 304 10.22 3.99 5.14
N VAL A 305 10.93 3.82 4.02
CA VAL A 305 12.18 3.06 3.95
C VAL A 305 13.31 3.98 3.52
N GLU A 306 14.37 4.06 4.33
CA GLU A 306 15.57 4.84 4.12
C GLU A 306 16.74 3.89 3.87
N ASP A 307 17.50 4.11 2.77
CA ASP A 307 18.63 3.24 2.37
C ASP A 307 19.71 3.21 3.45
N GLY A 308 20.14 2.00 3.82
CA GLY A 308 21.17 1.78 4.85
C GLY A 308 20.72 2.05 6.29
N VAL A 309 19.48 2.51 6.53
CA VAL A 309 18.94 2.78 7.87
C VAL A 309 17.94 1.73 8.32
N ASN A 310 17.02 1.35 7.43
CA ASN A 310 16.00 0.35 7.74
C ASN A 310 15.66 -0.59 6.56
N GLY A 311 16.50 -0.57 5.51
CA GLY A 311 16.40 -1.42 4.34
C GLY A 311 17.38 -1.04 3.25
N ILE A 312 17.27 -1.69 2.09
CA ILE A 312 17.91 -1.31 0.84
C ILE A 312 16.87 -0.63 -0.04
N VAL A 313 17.13 0.63 -0.43
CA VAL A 313 16.31 1.37 -1.39
C VAL A 313 17.08 1.53 -2.69
N MET A 314 16.59 0.87 -3.73
CA MET A 314 17.25 0.86 -5.03
C MET A 314 16.77 2.02 -5.91
N ASN A 315 17.71 2.70 -6.54
CA ASN A 315 17.45 3.65 -7.62
C ASN A 315 17.33 2.92 -8.98
N LYS A 316 17.26 3.67 -10.07
CA LYS A 316 17.12 3.10 -11.43
C LYS A 316 18.34 2.35 -11.95
N GLU A 317 19.50 2.54 -11.33
CA GLU A 317 20.78 1.98 -11.76
C GLU A 317 21.11 0.61 -11.11
N TYR A 318 20.32 0.23 -10.09
CA TYR A 318 20.49 -1.04 -9.40
C TYR A 318 19.91 -2.21 -10.21
N ASP A 319 20.72 -3.24 -10.40
CA ASP A 319 20.29 -4.55 -10.89
C ASP A 319 20.13 -5.57 -9.75
N ALA A 320 19.52 -6.70 -10.05
CA ALA A 320 19.21 -7.75 -9.07
C ALA A 320 20.49 -8.38 -8.47
N VAL A 321 21.53 -8.55 -9.28
CA VAL A 321 22.80 -9.16 -8.84
C VAL A 321 23.52 -8.25 -7.85
N ASN A 322 23.57 -6.95 -8.11
CA ASN A 322 24.17 -5.98 -7.20
C ASN A 322 23.37 -5.85 -5.88
N CYS A 323 22.05 -5.88 -5.98
CA CYS A 323 21.19 -5.93 -4.80
C CYS A 323 21.42 -7.20 -3.98
N TYR A 324 21.49 -8.35 -4.63
CA TYR A 324 21.79 -9.62 -4.01
C TYR A 324 23.15 -9.61 -3.31
N ARG A 325 24.20 -9.07 -3.96
CA ARG A 325 25.54 -8.93 -3.34
C ARG A 325 25.52 -8.01 -2.12
N LYS A 326 24.77 -6.90 -2.17
CA LYS A 326 24.58 -6.01 -1.01
C LYS A 326 23.90 -6.76 0.14
N LEU A 327 22.85 -7.52 -0.14
CA LEU A 327 22.15 -8.35 0.84
C LEU A 327 23.07 -9.43 1.44
N LEU A 328 23.88 -10.09 0.62
CA LEU A 328 24.80 -11.14 1.06
C LEU A 328 25.84 -10.63 2.07
N ASN A 329 26.26 -9.35 1.95
CA ASN A 329 27.18 -8.68 2.85
C ASN A 329 26.51 -7.95 4.01
N GLU A 330 25.18 -8.05 4.15
CA GLU A 330 24.46 -7.39 5.25
C GLU A 330 24.61 -8.19 6.55
N HIS A 331 25.22 -7.57 7.55
CA HIS A 331 25.50 -8.19 8.84
C HIS A 331 24.66 -7.59 9.99
N GLU A 332 23.91 -6.52 9.74
CA GLU A 332 23.16 -5.80 10.75
C GLU A 332 21.63 -6.05 10.69
N LEU A 333 21.19 -7.17 10.12
CA LEU A 333 19.77 -7.50 9.97
C LEU A 333 18.97 -7.31 11.27
N PHE A 334 19.56 -7.68 12.40
CA PHE A 334 18.95 -7.52 13.73
C PHE A 334 18.59 -6.04 14.01
N LEU A 335 19.49 -5.11 13.73
CA LEU A 335 19.25 -3.68 13.98
C LEU A 335 18.14 -3.12 13.11
N PHE A 336 18.09 -3.54 11.85
CA PHE A 336 17.03 -3.13 10.91
C PHE A 336 15.66 -3.65 11.36
N ILE A 337 15.60 -4.91 11.81
CA ILE A 337 14.37 -5.54 12.32
C ILE A 337 13.80 -4.75 13.50
N VAL A 338 14.63 -4.44 14.49
CA VAL A 338 14.20 -3.69 15.68
C VAL A 338 13.75 -2.28 15.32
N ARG A 339 14.49 -1.58 14.44
CA ARG A 339 14.13 -0.23 13.98
C ARG A 339 12.80 -0.23 13.23
N ASN A 340 12.60 -1.19 12.32
CA ASN A 340 11.39 -1.33 11.54
C ASN A 340 10.17 -1.56 12.43
N ARG A 341 10.25 -2.52 13.36
CA ARG A 341 9.17 -2.80 14.32
C ARG A 341 8.79 -1.56 15.13
N LYS A 342 9.79 -0.86 15.69
CA LYS A 342 9.57 0.35 16.49
C LYS A 342 8.88 1.46 15.68
N LYS A 343 9.31 1.66 14.42
CA LYS A 343 8.73 2.66 13.51
C LYS A 343 7.26 2.38 13.25
N ILE A 344 6.90 1.12 12.94
CA ILE A 344 5.52 0.72 12.66
C ILE A 344 4.63 0.88 13.88
N LYS A 345 5.03 0.34 15.03
CA LYS A 345 4.23 0.47 16.27
C LYS A 345 3.94 1.92 16.65
N LYS A 346 4.86 2.84 16.36
CA LYS A 346 4.72 4.24 16.74
C LYS A 346 3.91 5.07 15.75
N PHE A 347 4.04 4.84 14.44
CA PHE A 347 3.55 5.79 13.43
C PHE A 347 2.54 5.20 12.45
N TYR A 348 2.45 3.87 12.33
CA TYR A 348 1.67 3.19 11.28
C TYR A 348 0.69 2.14 11.84
N CYS A 349 0.37 2.18 13.13
CA CYS A 349 -0.67 1.36 13.73
C CYS A 349 -2.07 1.93 13.42
N GLN A 350 -3.11 1.08 13.52
CA GLN A 350 -4.49 1.48 13.25
C GLN A 350 -4.96 2.65 14.12
N ASN A 351 -4.58 2.67 15.40
CA ASN A 351 -4.95 3.75 16.31
C ASN A 351 -4.43 5.12 15.86
N GLU A 352 -3.18 5.17 15.35
CA GLU A 352 -2.61 6.42 14.85
C GLU A 352 -3.29 6.89 13.56
N TYR A 353 -3.62 5.96 12.66
CA TYR A 353 -4.40 6.26 11.46
C TYR A 353 -5.78 6.84 11.81
N ILE A 354 -6.50 6.17 12.71
CA ILE A 354 -7.83 6.61 13.17
C ILE A 354 -7.74 7.98 13.87
N ARG A 355 -6.71 8.19 14.70
CA ARG A 355 -6.46 9.47 15.38
C ARG A 355 -6.26 10.62 14.39
N LYS A 356 -5.41 10.43 13.38
CA LYS A 356 -5.18 11.44 12.33
C LYS A 356 -6.45 11.75 11.55
N MET A 357 -7.22 10.73 11.19
CA MET A 357 -8.48 10.92 10.46
C MET A 357 -9.55 11.61 11.29
N LYS A 358 -9.57 11.38 12.61
CA LYS A 358 -10.47 12.06 13.53
C LYS A 358 -10.30 13.59 13.49
N ASP A 359 -9.05 14.07 13.49
CA ASP A 359 -8.75 15.50 13.50
C ASP A 359 -9.42 16.17 12.27
N PHE A 360 -9.33 15.56 11.07
CA PHE A 360 -10.02 16.06 9.87
C PHE A 360 -11.54 15.97 9.92
N PHE A 361 -12.09 15.08 10.70
CA PHE A 361 -13.55 14.95 10.85
C PHE A 361 -14.09 15.92 11.90
N GLU A 362 -13.28 16.41 12.82
CA GLU A 362 -13.65 17.42 13.81
C GLU A 362 -13.70 18.84 13.22
N ASP A 363 -12.84 19.19 12.24
CA ASP A 363 -12.81 20.46 11.51
C ASP A 363 -13.97 20.61 10.49
#